data_362cb50881e408dc9e99ad8d961da8f6
#
_entry.id   362cb50881e408dc9e99ad8d961da8f6
#
_cell.length_a   1.000
_cell.length_b   1.000
_cell.length_c   1.000
_cell.angle_alpha   90.00
_cell.angle_beta   90.00
_cell.angle_gamma   90.00
#
_symmetry.space_group_name_H-M   'P 1'
#
loop_
_entity.id
_entity.type
_entity.pdbx_description
1 polymer ?
#
loop_
_entity_poly.entity_id
_entity_poly.type
_entity_poly.pdbx_seq_one_letter_code
_entity_poly.pdbx_strand_id
1 'polypeptide(L)'
;MSHSITVLKSKLHNAKVTHALKDYEGSVALSPELIKLGKFSMHEQVHLWNITQGTRLITYIMEYDGDEKGTICVNGAAAHRANPGDRVILATFAEIDSEKADNWEPHIVIMNEDNTQKK
;
A
#
# COMPACT_ATOMS: atom_id res chain seq x y z
N MET A 1 23.72 -23.29 1.14
CA MET A 1 22.53 -23.63 0.37
C MET A 1 21.55 -22.45 0.40
N SER A 2 21.07 -22.03 -0.76
CA SER A 2 20.15 -20.91 -0.81
C SER A 2 18.70 -21.39 -0.69
N HIS A 3 17.87 -20.49 -0.21
CA HIS A 3 16.42 -20.68 -0.09
C HIS A 3 15.72 -19.47 -0.70
N SER A 4 14.45 -19.64 -1.03
CA SER A 4 13.60 -18.51 -1.37
C SER A 4 13.08 -17.89 -0.07
N ILE A 5 13.23 -16.59 0.08
CA ILE A 5 12.69 -15.87 1.23
C ILE A 5 11.81 -14.72 0.76
N THR A 6 10.89 -14.32 1.60
CA THR A 6 10.01 -13.18 1.34
C THR A 6 10.59 -11.95 2.02
N VAL A 7 10.82 -10.89 1.26
CA VAL A 7 11.37 -9.64 1.77
C VAL A 7 10.44 -8.49 1.44
N LEU A 8 10.58 -7.39 2.17
CA LEU A 8 9.84 -6.17 1.87
C LEU A 8 10.30 -5.65 0.49
N LYS A 9 9.37 -5.50 -0.44
CA LYS A 9 9.67 -4.95 -1.75
C LYS A 9 9.57 -3.42 -1.72
N SER A 10 8.41 -2.91 -1.30
CA SER A 10 8.17 -1.47 -1.26
C SER A 10 7.10 -1.14 -0.24
N LYS A 11 7.13 0.10 0.27
CA LYS A 11 6.02 0.59 1.08
C LYS A 11 5.86 2.09 0.96
N LEU A 12 4.60 2.52 1.03
CA LEU A 12 4.24 3.90 1.30
C LEU A 12 3.96 3.99 2.79
N HIS A 13 4.82 4.70 3.51
CA HIS A 13 4.75 4.79 4.97
C HIS A 13 4.05 6.07 5.40
N ASN A 14 3.05 5.94 6.27
CA ASN A 14 2.32 7.08 6.82
C ASN A 14 1.44 7.77 5.78
N ALA A 15 0.85 6.99 4.88
CA ALA A 15 -0.13 7.49 3.93
C ALA A 15 -1.47 7.70 4.63
N LYS A 16 -2.37 8.46 4.00
CA LYS A 16 -3.68 8.77 4.56
C LYS A 16 -4.79 8.21 3.69
N VAL A 17 -5.70 7.45 4.28
CA VAL A 17 -6.91 7.00 3.58
C VAL A 17 -7.79 8.20 3.28
N THR A 18 -8.21 8.34 2.02
CA THR A 18 -9.08 9.44 1.61
C THR A 18 -10.54 9.02 1.51
N HIS A 19 -10.80 7.77 1.13
CA HIS A 19 -12.16 7.24 0.92
C HIS A 19 -12.24 5.82 1.44
N ALA A 20 -13.44 5.41 1.89
CA ALA A 20 -13.72 4.04 2.28
C ALA A 20 -15.13 3.70 1.79
N LEU A 21 -15.26 2.79 0.83
CA LEU A 21 -16.52 2.47 0.14
C LEU A 21 -16.83 0.99 0.30
N LYS A 22 -17.67 0.66 1.27
CA LYS A 22 -17.98 -0.72 1.66
C LYS A 22 -18.70 -1.53 0.59
N ASP A 23 -19.47 -0.88 -0.25
CA ASP A 23 -20.33 -1.55 -1.23
C ASP A 23 -19.64 -1.82 -2.57
N TYR A 24 -18.37 -1.47 -2.69
CA TYR A 24 -17.57 -1.75 -3.89
C TYR A 24 -16.79 -3.05 -3.72
N GLU A 25 -16.32 -3.60 -4.84
CA GLU A 25 -15.47 -4.78 -4.81
C GLU A 25 -14.21 -4.51 -3.99
N GLY A 26 -13.79 -5.51 -3.21
CA GLY A 26 -12.66 -5.36 -2.29
C GLY A 26 -11.37 -5.06 -3.01
N SER A 27 -10.69 -3.98 -2.59
CA SER A 27 -9.39 -3.58 -3.11
C SER A 27 -8.95 -2.32 -2.38
N VAL A 28 -7.70 -1.91 -2.62
CA VAL A 28 -7.32 -0.53 -2.34
C VAL A 28 -7.03 0.14 -3.68
N ALA A 29 -7.80 1.17 -4.00
CA ALA A 29 -7.66 1.91 -5.24
C ALA A 29 -6.80 3.14 -4.98
N LEU A 30 -5.72 3.26 -5.73
CA LEU A 30 -4.76 4.35 -5.59
C LEU A 30 -4.76 5.19 -6.85
N SER A 31 -4.62 6.51 -6.69
CA SER A 31 -4.38 7.36 -7.84
C SER A 31 -3.10 6.93 -8.55
N PRO A 32 -3.03 7.10 -9.89
CA PRO A 32 -1.92 6.56 -10.68
C PRO A 32 -0.54 6.99 -10.21
N GLU A 33 -0.39 8.23 -9.76
CA GLU A 33 0.92 8.71 -9.30
C GLU A 33 1.37 8.00 -8.03
N LEU A 34 0.42 7.53 -7.18
CA LEU A 34 0.77 6.78 -5.97
C LEU A 34 1.20 5.35 -6.31
N ILE A 35 0.56 4.75 -7.30
CA ILE A 35 0.97 3.42 -7.77
C ILE A 35 2.42 3.48 -8.26
N LYS A 36 2.71 4.50 -9.06
CA LYS A 36 4.07 4.69 -9.58
C LYS A 36 5.06 4.98 -8.46
N LEU A 37 4.70 5.85 -7.53
CA LEU A 37 5.56 6.24 -6.41
C LEU A 37 5.91 5.03 -5.54
N GLY A 38 4.95 4.16 -5.29
CA GLY A 38 5.16 2.95 -4.49
C GLY A 38 5.79 1.80 -5.26
N LYS A 39 5.95 1.94 -6.58
CA LYS A 39 6.41 0.86 -7.46
C LYS A 39 5.52 -0.37 -7.37
N PHE A 40 4.22 -0.12 -7.24
CA PHE A 40 3.21 -1.17 -7.19
C PHE A 40 2.76 -1.55 -8.60
N SER A 41 2.20 -2.73 -8.73
CA SER A 41 1.59 -3.20 -9.97
C SER A 41 0.10 -3.39 -9.78
N MET A 42 -0.67 -3.27 -10.86
CA MET A 42 -2.10 -3.58 -10.81
C MET A 42 -2.29 -5.02 -10.35
N HIS A 43 -3.27 -5.23 -9.49
CA HIS A 43 -3.63 -6.53 -8.91
C HIS A 43 -2.59 -7.10 -7.94
N GLU A 44 -1.52 -6.39 -7.69
CA GLU A 44 -0.50 -6.85 -6.74
C GLU A 44 -1.08 -6.94 -5.34
N GLN A 45 -0.78 -8.02 -4.64
CA GLN A 45 -1.16 -8.17 -3.24
C GLN A 45 -0.49 -7.09 -2.41
N VAL A 46 -1.27 -6.45 -1.54
CA VAL A 46 -0.77 -5.38 -0.68
C VAL A 46 -1.27 -5.60 0.74
N HIS A 47 -0.37 -5.37 1.69
CA HIS A 47 -0.73 -5.32 3.11
C HIS A 47 -1.06 -3.88 3.47
N LEU A 48 -2.18 -3.70 4.15
CA LEU A 48 -2.56 -2.40 4.69
C LEU A 48 -2.49 -2.48 6.20
N TRP A 49 -1.54 -1.76 6.77
CA TRP A 49 -1.35 -1.70 8.22
C TRP A 49 -1.86 -0.35 8.70
N ASN A 50 -2.94 -0.37 9.47
CA ASN A 50 -3.62 0.84 9.92
C ASN A 50 -2.96 1.33 11.21
N ILE A 51 -2.19 2.41 11.11
CA ILE A 51 -1.47 2.99 12.25
C ILE A 51 -2.46 3.55 13.26
N THR A 52 -3.52 4.20 12.76
CA THR A 52 -4.50 4.86 13.62
C THR A 52 -5.28 3.87 14.46
N GLN A 53 -5.69 2.74 13.87
CA GLN A 53 -6.54 1.75 14.56
C GLN A 53 -5.78 0.55 15.09
N GLY A 54 -4.54 0.33 14.63
CA GLY A 54 -3.76 -0.83 15.02
C GLY A 54 -4.21 -2.13 14.36
N THR A 55 -4.93 -2.04 13.24
CA THR A 55 -5.42 -3.22 12.52
C THR A 55 -4.57 -3.51 11.30
N ARG A 56 -4.73 -4.72 10.77
CA ARG A 56 -4.01 -5.17 9.57
C ARG A 56 -4.97 -5.90 8.65
N LEU A 57 -4.76 -5.76 7.36
CA LEU A 57 -5.50 -6.53 6.37
C LEU A 57 -4.62 -6.75 5.13
N ILE A 58 -5.04 -7.68 4.31
CA ILE A 58 -4.39 -7.97 3.03
C ILE A 58 -5.45 -7.82 1.95
N THR A 59 -5.11 -7.07 0.90
CA THR A 59 -5.97 -6.87 -0.24
C THR A 59 -5.11 -6.78 -1.51
N TYR A 60 -5.55 -6.07 -2.52
CA TYR A 60 -4.77 -5.91 -3.75
C TYR A 60 -4.94 -4.51 -4.33
N ILE A 61 -3.98 -4.13 -5.16
CA ILE A 61 -3.89 -2.79 -5.75
C ILE A 61 -4.80 -2.68 -6.97
N MET A 62 -5.59 -1.61 -7.02
CA MET A 62 -6.33 -1.20 -8.20
C MET A 62 -6.04 0.27 -8.48
N GLU A 63 -6.24 0.69 -9.72
CA GLU A 63 -6.11 2.09 -10.05
C GLU A 63 -7.43 2.81 -9.76
N TYR A 64 -7.33 3.95 -9.07
CA TYR A 64 -8.49 4.81 -8.85
C TYR A 64 -8.82 5.53 -10.17
N ASP A 65 -10.09 5.51 -10.55
CA ASP A 65 -10.53 6.03 -11.85
C ASP A 65 -10.95 7.51 -11.84
N GLY A 66 -10.85 8.18 -10.69
CA GLY A 66 -11.11 9.61 -10.59
C GLY A 66 -9.87 10.44 -10.90
N ASP A 67 -10.05 11.76 -10.95
CA ASP A 67 -9.00 12.70 -11.33
C ASP A 67 -8.20 13.24 -10.15
N GLU A 68 -8.65 13.00 -8.92
CA GLU A 68 -8.00 13.57 -7.74
C GLU A 68 -6.71 12.86 -7.43
N LYS A 69 -5.63 13.62 -7.32
CA LYS A 69 -4.34 13.08 -6.90
C LYS A 69 -4.34 12.81 -5.40
N GLY A 70 -3.46 11.92 -5.00
CA GLY A 70 -3.32 11.58 -3.59
C GLY A 70 -4.45 10.73 -3.05
N THR A 71 -5.21 10.07 -3.92
CA THR A 71 -6.37 9.28 -3.50
C THR A 71 -5.94 7.90 -3.05
N ILE A 72 -6.40 7.51 -1.86
CA ILE A 72 -6.32 6.15 -1.34
C ILE A 72 -7.73 5.77 -0.93
N CYS A 73 -8.37 4.92 -1.74
CA CYS A 73 -9.74 4.50 -1.56
C CYS A 73 -9.77 3.02 -1.17
N VAL A 74 -10.23 2.74 0.05
CA VAL A 74 -10.32 1.37 0.54
C VAL A 74 -11.72 0.86 0.26
N ASN A 75 -11.82 -0.21 -0.52
CA ASN A 75 -13.09 -0.71 -1.05
C ASN A 75 -13.51 -2.04 -0.44
N GLY A 76 -14.82 -2.26 -0.41
CA GLY A 76 -15.41 -3.54 -0.04
C GLY A 76 -15.19 -3.89 1.42
N ALA A 77 -14.94 -5.17 1.68
CA ALA A 77 -14.75 -5.65 3.05
C ALA A 77 -13.61 -4.95 3.78
N ALA A 78 -12.57 -4.55 3.06
CA ALA A 78 -11.44 -3.83 3.66
C ALA A 78 -11.86 -2.49 4.26
N ALA A 79 -12.94 -1.89 3.76
CA ALA A 79 -13.42 -0.59 4.25
C ALA A 79 -13.91 -0.65 5.69
N HIS A 80 -14.14 -1.85 6.24
CA HIS A 80 -14.48 -2.00 7.66
C HIS A 80 -13.27 -1.78 8.57
N ARG A 81 -12.06 -1.81 8.02
CA ARG A 81 -10.81 -1.69 8.77
C ARG A 81 -10.07 -0.40 8.51
N ALA A 82 -10.66 0.52 7.76
CA ALA A 82 -10.01 1.78 7.42
C ALA A 82 -11.07 2.86 7.22
N ASN A 83 -10.87 4.00 7.86
CA ASN A 83 -11.75 5.16 7.73
C ASN A 83 -11.00 6.29 7.05
N PRO A 84 -11.70 7.17 6.31
CA PRO A 84 -11.05 8.39 5.81
C PRO A 84 -10.34 9.13 6.92
N GLY A 85 -9.11 9.54 6.67
CA GLY A 85 -8.26 10.20 7.66
C GLY A 85 -7.34 9.26 8.41
N ASP A 86 -7.57 7.95 8.36
CA ASP A 86 -6.66 7.00 9.00
C ASP A 86 -5.30 7.01 8.34
N ARG A 87 -4.26 6.92 9.17
CA ARG A 87 -2.89 6.79 8.68
C ARG A 87 -2.55 5.33 8.54
N VAL A 88 -1.97 4.99 7.41
CA VAL A 88 -1.72 3.60 7.06
C VAL A 88 -0.34 3.42 6.44
N ILE A 89 0.10 2.17 6.41
CA ILE A 89 1.27 1.74 5.66
C ILE A 89 0.75 0.77 4.60
N LEU A 90 1.10 1.02 3.33
CA LEU A 90 0.83 0.10 2.23
C LEU A 90 2.14 -0.57 1.88
N ALA A 91 2.20 -1.90 2.06
CA ALA A 91 3.45 -2.64 1.90
C ALA A 91 3.27 -3.83 0.97
N THR A 92 4.24 -4.03 0.09
CA THR A 92 4.29 -5.19 -0.79
C THR A 92 5.59 -5.95 -0.56
N PHE A 93 5.60 -7.21 -0.97
CA PHE A 93 6.69 -8.13 -0.70
C PHE A 93 7.11 -8.84 -1.98
N ALA A 94 8.32 -9.34 -1.98
CA ALA A 94 8.86 -10.09 -3.11
C ALA A 94 9.62 -11.30 -2.60
N GLU A 95 9.69 -12.32 -3.42
CA GLU A 95 10.50 -13.49 -3.10
C GLU A 95 11.85 -13.36 -3.78
N ILE A 96 12.91 -13.55 -3.02
CA ILE A 96 14.28 -13.51 -3.54
C ILE A 96 15.06 -14.71 -3.01
N ASP A 97 16.19 -14.97 -3.63
CA ASP A 97 17.14 -15.93 -3.13
C ASP A 97 17.75 -15.40 -1.83
N SER A 98 17.81 -16.23 -0.80
CA SER A 98 18.32 -15.84 0.52
C SER A 98 19.76 -15.31 0.47
N GLU A 99 20.54 -15.77 -0.51
CA GLU A 99 21.93 -15.28 -0.67
C GLU A 99 22.00 -13.81 -1.09
N LYS A 100 20.89 -13.26 -1.61
CA LYS A 100 20.83 -11.86 -2.02
C LYS A 100 20.28 -10.94 -0.93
N ALA A 101 19.93 -11.47 0.22
CA ALA A 101 19.24 -10.71 1.28
C ALA A 101 20.10 -9.56 1.82
N ASP A 102 21.40 -9.79 1.98
CA ASP A 102 22.28 -8.79 2.57
C ASP A 102 22.41 -7.53 1.70
N ASN A 103 22.19 -7.67 0.40
CA ASN A 103 22.28 -6.56 -0.55
C ASN A 103 20.91 -6.05 -1.00
N TRP A 104 19.84 -6.59 -0.43
CA TRP A 104 18.50 -6.19 -0.79
C TRP A 104 18.17 -4.83 -0.20
N GLU A 105 17.64 -3.93 -1.03
CA GLU A 105 17.21 -2.61 -0.58
C GLU A 105 15.72 -2.43 -0.91
N PRO A 106 14.85 -2.44 0.09
CA PRO A 106 13.44 -2.16 -0.14
C PRO A 106 13.23 -0.69 -0.54
N HIS A 107 12.20 -0.47 -1.34
CA HIS A 107 11.81 0.88 -1.75
C HIS A 107 10.85 1.45 -0.70
N ILE A 108 11.31 2.41 0.09
CA ILE A 108 10.52 2.98 1.18
C ILE A 108 10.27 4.45 0.89
N VAL A 109 9.00 4.84 0.87
CA VAL A 109 8.59 6.23 0.67
C VAL A 109 7.86 6.69 1.92
N ILE A 110 8.33 7.79 2.52
CA ILE A 110 7.65 8.43 3.64
C ILE A 110 6.72 9.49 3.08
N MET A 111 5.47 9.49 3.55
CA MET A 111 4.42 10.33 2.97
C MET A 111 4.07 11.51 3.88
N ASN A 112 3.68 12.61 3.24
CA ASN A 112 3.05 13.74 3.92
C ASN A 112 1.54 13.50 4.08
N GLU A 113 0.87 14.35 4.85
CA GLU A 113 -0.57 14.22 5.09
C GLU A 113 -1.42 14.33 3.83
N ASP A 114 -0.92 14.98 2.80
CA ASP A 114 -1.64 15.13 1.53
C ASP A 114 -1.31 13.99 0.54
N ASN A 115 -0.65 12.95 1.01
CA ASN A 115 -0.22 11.81 0.21
C ASN A 115 0.78 12.20 -0.89
N THR A 116 1.63 13.17 -0.60
CA THR A 116 2.81 13.44 -1.41
C THR A 116 4.05 12.91 -0.70
N GLN A 117 5.12 12.68 -1.46
CA GLN A 117 6.36 12.19 -0.87
C GLN A 117 6.99 13.24 0.02
N LYS A 118 7.36 12.85 1.22
CA LYS A 118 8.08 13.72 2.14
C LYS A 118 9.54 13.84 1.69
N LYS A 119 9.98 15.06 1.59
CA LYS A 119 11.37 15.36 1.18
C LYS A 119 12.26 15.63 2.36
#